data_18d0e097bb54bf7730ec5f3a76c8de8a
#
_entry.id   18d0e097bb54bf7730ec5f3a76c8de8a
#
_cell.length_a   1.000
_cell.length_b   1.000
_cell.length_c   1.000
_cell.angle_alpha   90.00
_cell.angle_beta   90.00
_cell.angle_gamma   90.00
#
_symmetry.space_group_name_H-M   'P 1'
#
loop_
_entity.id
_entity.type
_entity.pdbx_description
1 polymer ?
#
loop_
_entity_poly.entity_id
_entity_poly.type
_entity_poly.pdbx_seq_one_letter_code
_entity_poly.pdbx_strand_id
1 'polypeptide(L)'
;MNNRKIFGATLYIDKISIETIYGNFTAYTYQNLIHKGYIIALTYGDIKKEILYTRIHSSCVTSETLRSQDCDCVEQLYGAFKKISEKGNGILFYFIQEGRGCGFIGKSRDRMHVQHSDDKITTFEAYEMLGMKKDYRDYTSVKDICHMLDINPKFILMTNNPDKINGLKQLGLNVFNTETIEYIPNMFNRRYLMSKQKSGHKLSKLNTLIENYEIKSNYKCKPFEPYHLKNCTRYIHVSSYYLPIRPIDNKIILTKTQYDDFISKYGKEYPYIDIPNNKILIQINNEIKKKFPYLSSIPYWFKINCFFDVATNNDVLILEYGNTKENPIVRIHSESLLNRFPLVQQDNKKKYKQSINLIIGHGSGIIALFYEDGRGSGFGSFVLSRNKETEITGIENDCRDYRGISHLIKEYINPRKIILLYSCITSQELSRKQFEKVNINIDKYIYIGYGKNKNGNNIIK
;
A
#
# COMPACT_ATOMS: atom_id res chain seq x y z
N MET A 1 -25.93 -22.25 -3.12
CA MET A 1 -24.98 -21.55 -4.06
C MET A 1 -25.12 -22.22 -5.42
N ASN A 2 -25.44 -21.44 -6.45
CA ASN A 2 -25.41 -21.95 -7.81
C ASN A 2 -23.98 -22.40 -8.12
N ASN A 3 -23.83 -23.66 -8.60
CA ASN A 3 -22.52 -24.26 -8.94
C ASN A 3 -21.79 -23.57 -10.13
N ARG A 4 -22.23 -22.40 -10.54
CA ARG A 4 -21.62 -21.64 -11.63
C ARG A 4 -20.40 -20.90 -11.13
N LYS A 5 -19.22 -21.35 -11.54
CA LYS A 5 -17.96 -20.66 -11.26
C LYS A 5 -17.76 -19.38 -12.09
N ILE A 6 -18.54 -19.21 -13.18
CA ILE A 6 -18.46 -18.06 -14.09
C ILE A 6 -19.84 -17.48 -14.30
N PHE A 7 -19.94 -16.15 -14.23
CA PHE A 7 -21.11 -15.40 -14.66
C PHE A 7 -20.66 -14.08 -15.29
N GLY A 8 -21.20 -13.72 -16.42
CA GLY A 8 -20.73 -12.58 -17.20
C GLY A 8 -19.22 -12.69 -17.49
N ALA A 9 -18.49 -11.65 -17.16
CA ALA A 9 -17.04 -11.61 -17.29
C ALA A 9 -16.29 -11.94 -15.99
N THR A 10 -16.97 -12.52 -15.00
CA THR A 10 -16.43 -12.72 -13.64
C THR A 10 -16.32 -14.21 -13.30
N LEU A 11 -15.11 -14.63 -12.92
CA LEU A 11 -14.78 -15.98 -12.48
C LEU A 11 -14.69 -16.01 -10.94
N TYR A 12 -15.45 -16.91 -10.30
CA TYR A 12 -15.27 -17.23 -8.89
C TYR A 12 -14.09 -18.18 -8.69
N ILE A 13 -13.18 -17.85 -7.79
CA ILE A 13 -12.01 -18.68 -7.45
C ILE A 13 -12.31 -19.50 -6.21
N ASP A 14 -12.39 -18.85 -5.03
CA ASP A 14 -12.68 -19.49 -3.75
C ASP A 14 -13.00 -18.42 -2.68
N LYS A 15 -13.30 -18.87 -1.45
CA LYS A 15 -13.53 -18.00 -0.29
C LYS A 15 -12.67 -18.42 0.88
N ILE A 16 -12.27 -17.45 1.68
CA ILE A 16 -11.56 -17.68 2.94
C ILE A 16 -12.18 -16.83 4.04
N SER A 17 -12.12 -17.30 5.28
CA SER A 17 -12.44 -16.48 6.44
C SER A 17 -11.23 -15.64 6.82
N ILE A 18 -11.45 -14.36 7.11
CA ILE A 18 -10.42 -13.44 7.59
C ILE A 18 -10.84 -12.81 8.91
N GLU A 19 -9.96 -12.88 9.89
CA GLU A 19 -10.16 -12.25 11.19
C GLU A 19 -9.59 -10.83 11.17
N THR A 20 -10.47 -9.84 11.34
CA THR A 20 -10.11 -8.42 11.37
C THR A 20 -10.32 -7.83 12.76
N ILE A 21 -9.69 -6.68 13.04
CA ILE A 21 -9.93 -5.94 14.29
C ILE A 21 -11.39 -5.44 14.43
N TYR A 22 -12.19 -5.59 13.38
CA TYR A 22 -13.61 -5.23 13.34
C TYR A 22 -14.53 -6.46 13.26
N GLY A 23 -14.01 -7.67 13.49
CA GLY A 23 -14.74 -8.92 13.45
C GLY A 23 -14.37 -9.80 12.25
N ASN A 24 -15.07 -10.92 12.12
CA ASN A 24 -14.79 -11.93 11.11
C ASN A 24 -15.53 -11.64 9.81
N PHE A 25 -14.78 -11.50 8.72
CA PHE A 25 -15.32 -11.33 7.37
C PHE A 25 -15.06 -12.60 6.54
N THR A 26 -15.97 -12.88 5.59
CA THR A 26 -15.71 -13.87 4.55
C THR A 26 -15.26 -13.16 3.29
N ALA A 27 -14.07 -13.50 2.80
CA ALA A 27 -13.48 -12.94 1.59
C ALA A 27 -13.74 -13.90 0.42
N TYR A 28 -14.71 -13.59 -0.44
CA TYR A 28 -14.95 -14.28 -1.70
C TYR A 28 -14.06 -13.67 -2.77
N THR A 29 -13.20 -14.49 -3.39
CA THR A 29 -12.24 -14.05 -4.40
C THR A 29 -12.76 -14.35 -5.79
N TYR A 30 -12.72 -13.34 -6.64
CA TYR A 30 -13.09 -13.38 -8.04
C TYR A 30 -11.98 -12.81 -8.92
N GLN A 31 -12.02 -13.15 -10.19
CA GLN A 31 -11.19 -12.55 -11.22
C GLN A 31 -12.05 -12.05 -12.37
N ASN A 32 -11.84 -10.81 -12.80
CA ASN A 32 -12.42 -10.32 -14.04
C ASN A 32 -11.66 -10.91 -15.23
N LEU A 33 -12.34 -11.58 -16.14
CA LEU A 33 -11.72 -12.29 -17.27
C LEU A 33 -11.24 -11.37 -18.40
N ILE A 34 -11.77 -10.13 -18.45
CA ILE A 34 -11.37 -9.12 -19.46
C ILE A 34 -10.11 -8.38 -18.97
N HIS A 35 -10.18 -7.78 -17.79
CA HIS A 35 -9.11 -6.94 -17.26
C HIS A 35 -8.06 -7.72 -16.43
N LYS A 36 -8.30 -9.04 -16.20
CA LYS A 36 -7.45 -9.94 -15.42
C LYS A 36 -7.25 -9.52 -13.94
N GLY A 37 -7.89 -8.44 -13.50
CA GLY A 37 -7.81 -7.97 -12.11
C GLY A 37 -8.63 -8.82 -11.15
N TYR A 38 -8.11 -8.99 -9.92
CA TYR A 38 -8.87 -9.63 -8.85
C TYR A 38 -9.87 -8.68 -8.21
N ILE A 39 -11.01 -9.26 -7.77
CA ILE A 39 -12.02 -8.60 -6.95
C ILE A 39 -12.25 -9.46 -5.72
N ILE A 40 -12.24 -8.84 -4.55
CA ILE A 40 -12.53 -9.52 -3.29
C ILE A 40 -13.83 -8.95 -2.72
N ALA A 41 -14.87 -9.75 -2.65
CA ALA A 41 -16.11 -9.38 -1.98
C ALA A 41 -16.02 -9.83 -0.51
N LEU A 42 -15.82 -8.85 0.37
CA LEU A 42 -15.69 -9.04 1.81
C LEU A 42 -17.06 -8.88 2.45
N THR A 43 -17.64 -9.97 2.91
CA THR A 43 -18.98 -10.00 3.49
C THR A 43 -18.94 -10.09 5.00
N TYR A 44 -19.88 -9.44 5.66
CA TYR A 44 -20.07 -9.48 7.11
C TYR A 44 -21.54 -9.64 7.46
N GLY A 45 -21.84 -10.53 8.42
CA GLY A 45 -23.20 -10.79 8.85
C GLY A 45 -24.07 -11.45 7.77
N ASP A 46 -25.38 -11.26 7.87
CA ASP A 46 -26.34 -11.82 6.90
C ASP A 46 -26.45 -10.94 5.66
N ILE A 47 -25.91 -11.42 4.54
CA ILE A 47 -25.94 -10.73 3.24
C ILE A 47 -27.25 -10.96 2.46
N LYS A 48 -28.18 -11.78 2.96
CA LYS A 48 -29.50 -11.97 2.35
C LYS A 48 -30.51 -10.92 2.80
N LYS A 49 -30.13 -10.03 3.72
CA LYS A 49 -30.99 -8.92 4.13
C LYS A 49 -31.33 -8.00 2.96
N GLU A 50 -32.50 -7.41 3.00
CA GLU A 50 -32.99 -6.48 1.98
C GLU A 50 -32.09 -5.25 1.82
N ILE A 51 -31.50 -4.75 2.92
CA ILE A 51 -30.62 -3.57 2.93
C ILE A 51 -29.21 -4.00 3.33
N LEU A 52 -28.23 -3.67 2.50
CA LEU A 52 -26.81 -3.92 2.76
C LEU A 52 -25.97 -2.64 2.73
N TYR A 53 -25.16 -2.46 3.77
CA TYR A 53 -24.13 -1.43 3.79
C TYR A 53 -22.99 -1.86 2.84
N THR A 54 -22.71 -1.01 1.85
CA THR A 54 -21.86 -1.43 0.73
C THR A 54 -20.77 -0.39 0.46
N ARG A 55 -19.55 -0.86 0.28
CA ARG A 55 -18.42 -0.05 -0.20
C ARG A 55 -17.84 -0.65 -1.45
N ILE A 56 -17.62 0.17 -2.49
CA ILE A 56 -16.74 -0.18 -3.61
C ILE A 56 -15.42 0.54 -3.39
N HIS A 57 -14.36 -0.23 -3.21
CA HIS A 57 -13.03 0.26 -2.93
C HIS A 57 -12.06 -0.15 -4.03
N SER A 58 -11.36 0.81 -4.62
CA SER A 58 -10.25 0.54 -5.54
C SER A 58 -8.95 0.56 -4.77
N SER A 59 -8.09 -0.40 -5.02
CA SER A 59 -6.79 -0.55 -4.33
C SER A 59 -5.90 0.70 -4.44
N CYS A 60 -5.08 0.89 -3.43
CA CYS A 60 -4.12 1.99 -3.37
C CYS A 60 -2.85 1.54 -2.63
N VAL A 61 -1.88 0.98 -3.36
CA VAL A 61 -0.65 0.43 -2.77
C VAL A 61 0.15 1.48 -2.00
N THR A 62 0.20 2.72 -2.48
CA THR A 62 0.92 3.80 -1.80
C THR A 62 0.34 4.10 -0.40
N SER A 63 -0.98 4.06 -0.25
CA SER A 63 -1.65 4.28 1.03
C SER A 63 -1.73 3.03 1.91
N GLU A 64 -2.17 1.91 1.33
CA GLU A 64 -2.54 0.70 2.06
C GLU A 64 -1.31 -0.13 2.45
N THR A 65 -0.32 -0.23 1.57
CA THR A 65 0.94 -0.95 1.79
C THR A 65 2.05 -0.03 2.26
N LEU A 66 2.38 1.00 1.49
CA LEU A 66 3.51 1.89 1.76
C LEU A 66 3.24 2.94 2.83
N ARG A 67 1.98 3.13 3.23
CA ARG A 67 1.56 4.05 4.29
C ARG A 67 1.89 5.52 4.00
N SER A 68 1.84 5.90 2.73
CA SER A 68 1.97 7.29 2.33
C SER A 68 0.87 8.18 2.90
N GLN A 69 1.19 9.43 3.16
CA GLN A 69 0.26 10.44 3.68
C GLN A 69 -0.41 11.27 2.58
N ASP A 70 -0.10 11.03 1.32
CA ASP A 70 -0.56 11.84 0.17
C ASP A 70 -2.00 11.53 -0.28
N CYS A 71 -2.68 10.57 0.36
CA CYS A 71 -4.10 10.30 0.21
C CYS A 71 -4.70 9.69 1.48
N ASP A 72 -6.01 9.46 1.47
CA ASP A 72 -6.82 8.93 2.58
C ASP A 72 -7.40 7.53 2.32
N CYS A 73 -6.85 6.80 1.33
CA CYS A 73 -7.45 5.53 0.89
C CYS A 73 -7.47 4.46 1.97
N VAL A 74 -6.40 4.32 2.76
CA VAL A 74 -6.34 3.33 3.84
C VAL A 74 -7.31 3.65 4.97
N GLU A 75 -7.51 4.93 5.29
CA GLU A 75 -8.50 5.38 6.27
C GLU A 75 -9.91 5.04 5.78
N GLN A 76 -10.21 5.32 4.52
CA GLN A 76 -11.50 4.98 3.91
C GLN A 76 -11.74 3.47 3.88
N LEU A 77 -10.71 2.66 3.60
CA LEU A 77 -10.80 1.21 3.64
C LEU A 77 -11.15 0.72 5.06
N TYR A 78 -10.39 1.15 6.05
CA TYR A 78 -10.60 0.74 7.44
C TYR A 78 -11.93 1.26 8.01
N GLY A 79 -12.33 2.47 7.62
CA GLY A 79 -13.64 3.04 7.97
C GLY A 79 -14.81 2.25 7.39
N ALA A 80 -14.64 1.67 6.20
CA ALA A 80 -15.66 0.79 5.62
C ALA A 80 -15.80 -0.52 6.40
N PHE A 81 -14.69 -1.19 6.77
CA PHE A 81 -14.73 -2.37 7.63
C PHE A 81 -15.43 -2.08 8.97
N LYS A 82 -15.00 -1.00 9.63
CA LYS A 82 -15.60 -0.56 10.90
C LYS A 82 -17.09 -0.33 10.77
N LYS A 83 -17.52 0.44 9.78
CA LYS A 83 -18.93 0.81 9.60
C LYS A 83 -19.81 -0.39 9.25
N ILE A 84 -19.35 -1.31 8.39
CA ILE A 84 -20.06 -2.56 8.08
C ILE A 84 -20.24 -3.41 9.34
N SER A 85 -19.18 -3.54 10.16
CA SER A 85 -19.25 -4.29 11.42
C SER A 85 -20.23 -3.65 12.41
N GLU A 86 -20.18 -2.32 12.60
CA GLU A 86 -21.10 -1.59 13.49
C GLU A 86 -22.58 -1.71 13.05
N LYS A 87 -22.83 -1.81 11.74
CA LYS A 87 -24.17 -1.99 11.17
C LYS A 87 -24.64 -3.46 11.18
N GLY A 88 -23.73 -4.39 11.45
CA GLY A 88 -24.01 -5.82 11.60
C GLY A 88 -24.20 -6.59 10.30
N ASN A 89 -24.23 -5.92 9.13
CA ASN A 89 -24.29 -6.59 7.83
C ASN A 89 -23.79 -5.69 6.69
N GLY A 90 -23.15 -6.28 5.68
CA GLY A 90 -22.75 -5.56 4.49
C GLY A 90 -21.71 -6.26 3.63
N ILE A 91 -21.33 -5.60 2.54
CA ILE A 91 -20.36 -6.08 1.57
C ILE A 91 -19.38 -4.97 1.20
N LEU A 92 -18.08 -5.24 1.29
CA LEU A 92 -17.04 -4.41 0.74
C LEU A 92 -16.48 -5.08 -0.52
N PHE A 93 -16.71 -4.50 -1.69
CA PHE A 93 -16.10 -4.93 -2.94
C PHE A 93 -14.74 -4.23 -3.09
N TYR A 94 -13.67 -4.99 -2.94
CA TYR A 94 -12.29 -4.52 -3.09
C TYR A 94 -11.75 -4.90 -4.46
N PHE A 95 -11.52 -3.90 -5.29
CA PHE A 95 -11.03 -4.06 -6.66
C PHE A 95 -9.53 -3.79 -6.74
N ILE A 96 -8.78 -4.69 -7.37
CA ILE A 96 -7.39 -4.42 -7.75
C ILE A 96 -7.39 -3.65 -9.06
N GLN A 97 -7.71 -2.36 -8.97
CA GLN A 97 -7.72 -1.39 -10.07
C GLN A 97 -7.07 -0.08 -9.60
N GLU A 98 -5.75 -0.12 -9.51
CA GLU A 98 -4.91 1.00 -9.09
C GLU A 98 -5.06 2.20 -10.05
N GLY A 99 -4.83 3.42 -9.57
CA GLY A 99 -4.76 4.60 -10.43
C GLY A 99 -6.04 4.85 -11.23
N ARG A 100 -7.23 4.68 -10.63
CA ARG A 100 -8.51 4.81 -11.35
C ARG A 100 -8.63 3.84 -12.54
N GLY A 101 -8.03 2.67 -12.42
CA GLY A 101 -8.04 1.63 -13.45
C GLY A 101 -6.95 1.73 -14.52
N CYS A 102 -6.12 2.78 -14.51
CA CYS A 102 -4.98 2.87 -15.45
C CYS A 102 -3.73 2.10 -14.97
N GLY A 103 -3.80 1.44 -13.82
CA GLY A 103 -2.68 0.73 -13.20
C GLY A 103 -1.73 1.64 -12.41
N PHE A 104 -0.73 1.03 -11.77
CA PHE A 104 0.22 1.78 -10.95
C PHE A 104 1.16 2.63 -11.82
N ILE A 105 1.55 2.19 -13.00
CA ILE A 105 2.37 2.96 -13.95
C ILE A 105 1.70 4.30 -14.26
N GLY A 106 0.43 4.29 -14.67
CA GLY A 106 -0.30 5.52 -14.97
C GLY A 106 -0.38 6.44 -13.76
N LYS A 107 -0.68 5.90 -12.58
CA LYS A 107 -0.70 6.65 -11.32
C LYS A 107 0.67 7.22 -10.94
N SER A 108 1.75 6.48 -11.14
CA SER A 108 3.09 6.93 -10.79
C SER A 108 3.57 8.06 -11.70
N ARG A 109 3.22 8.00 -12.99
CA ARG A 109 3.49 9.09 -13.94
C ARG A 109 2.69 10.34 -13.62
N ASP A 110 1.40 10.23 -13.31
CA ASP A 110 0.57 11.32 -12.83
C ASP A 110 1.21 12.02 -11.62
N ARG A 111 1.56 11.26 -10.59
CA ARG A 111 2.19 11.78 -9.37
C ARG A 111 3.53 12.46 -9.64
N MET A 112 4.33 11.90 -10.52
CA MET A 112 5.57 12.50 -10.96
C MET A 112 5.34 13.86 -11.62
N HIS A 113 4.40 13.97 -12.56
CA HIS A 113 4.09 15.21 -13.23
C HIS A 113 3.57 16.28 -12.27
N VAL A 114 2.67 15.92 -11.35
CA VAL A 114 2.19 16.84 -10.31
C VAL A 114 3.37 17.37 -9.48
N GLN A 115 4.24 16.50 -8.98
CA GLN A 115 5.40 16.91 -8.18
C GLN A 115 6.42 17.77 -8.96
N HIS A 116 6.69 17.41 -10.23
CA HIS A 116 7.65 18.16 -11.05
C HIS A 116 7.13 19.53 -11.48
N SER A 117 5.83 19.77 -11.39
CA SER A 117 5.23 21.09 -11.58
C SER A 117 5.22 21.92 -10.29
N ASP A 118 5.91 21.49 -9.20
CA ASP A 118 5.78 22.06 -7.85
C ASP A 118 4.33 22.08 -7.36
N ASP A 119 3.58 21.00 -7.65
CA ASP A 119 2.15 20.86 -7.36
C ASP A 119 1.24 21.92 -8.00
N LYS A 120 1.68 22.58 -9.09
CA LYS A 120 0.86 23.60 -9.79
C LYS A 120 -0.27 22.98 -10.58
N ILE A 121 -0.08 21.76 -11.12
CA ILE A 121 -1.12 21.01 -11.83
C ILE A 121 -1.83 20.04 -10.90
N THR A 122 -3.06 19.71 -11.24
CA THR A 122 -3.87 18.70 -10.56
C THR A 122 -3.61 17.31 -11.15
N THR A 123 -3.98 16.28 -10.40
CA THR A 123 -4.00 14.89 -10.92
C THR A 123 -4.79 14.77 -12.23
N PHE A 124 -5.91 15.50 -12.39
CA PHE A 124 -6.73 15.40 -13.60
C PHE A 124 -6.05 16.04 -14.80
N GLU A 125 -5.40 17.18 -14.60
CA GLU A 125 -4.60 17.83 -15.65
C GLU A 125 -3.40 16.96 -16.05
N ALA A 126 -2.75 16.30 -15.08
CA ALA A 126 -1.68 15.36 -15.37
C ALA A 126 -2.15 14.16 -16.21
N TYR A 127 -3.36 13.61 -15.95
CA TYR A 127 -3.95 12.56 -16.79
C TYR A 127 -4.18 13.06 -18.24
N GLU A 128 -4.71 14.28 -18.42
CA GLU A 128 -4.91 14.87 -19.74
C GLU A 128 -3.58 15.06 -20.49
N MET A 129 -2.54 15.59 -19.81
CA MET A 129 -1.20 15.74 -20.38
C MET A 129 -0.58 14.42 -20.82
N LEU A 130 -0.92 13.32 -20.15
CA LEU A 130 -0.48 11.96 -20.48
C LEU A 130 -1.36 11.29 -21.55
N GLY A 131 -2.38 11.95 -22.08
CA GLY A 131 -3.32 11.37 -23.03
C GLY A 131 -4.21 10.27 -22.43
N MET A 132 -4.37 10.24 -21.10
CA MET A 132 -5.14 9.23 -20.39
C MET A 132 -6.56 9.73 -20.10
N LYS A 133 -7.52 8.78 -20.08
CA LYS A 133 -8.87 9.07 -19.60
C LYS A 133 -8.85 9.36 -18.10
N LYS A 134 -9.76 10.23 -17.63
CA LYS A 134 -9.89 10.59 -16.21
C LYS A 134 -10.27 9.39 -15.31
N ASP A 135 -10.96 8.39 -15.87
CA ASP A 135 -11.39 7.21 -15.15
C ASP A 135 -11.55 6.00 -16.11
N TYR A 136 -10.93 4.88 -15.79
CA TYR A 136 -11.01 3.61 -16.51
C TYR A 136 -11.71 2.52 -15.69
N ARG A 137 -12.22 2.85 -14.49
CA ARG A 137 -12.77 1.85 -13.59
C ARG A 137 -14.04 1.24 -14.15
N ASP A 138 -14.12 -0.07 -14.07
CA ASP A 138 -15.30 -0.87 -14.39
C ASP A 138 -15.87 -1.51 -13.12
N TYR A 139 -17.18 -1.48 -12.98
CA TYR A 139 -17.91 -2.03 -11.85
C TYR A 139 -18.85 -3.17 -12.25
N THR A 140 -18.82 -3.65 -13.49
CA THR A 140 -19.69 -4.70 -14.04
C THR A 140 -19.65 -5.97 -13.17
N SER A 141 -18.46 -6.33 -12.67
CA SER A 141 -18.30 -7.48 -11.78
C SER A 141 -19.09 -7.39 -10.47
N VAL A 142 -19.53 -6.20 -10.02
CA VAL A 142 -20.42 -6.10 -8.83
C VAL A 142 -21.76 -6.78 -9.09
N LYS A 143 -22.34 -6.55 -10.27
CA LYS A 143 -23.58 -7.21 -10.70
C LYS A 143 -23.40 -8.72 -10.82
N ASP A 144 -22.32 -9.16 -11.44
CA ASP A 144 -21.98 -10.57 -11.61
C ASP A 144 -21.84 -11.28 -10.26
N ILE A 145 -21.12 -10.65 -9.31
CA ILE A 145 -20.92 -11.17 -7.96
C ILE A 145 -22.24 -11.25 -7.18
N CYS A 146 -23.07 -10.21 -7.25
CA CYS A 146 -24.39 -10.25 -6.63
C CYS A 146 -25.23 -11.42 -7.15
N HIS A 147 -25.22 -11.67 -8.46
CA HIS A 147 -25.90 -12.82 -9.07
C HIS A 147 -25.31 -14.14 -8.56
N MET A 148 -23.99 -14.30 -8.52
CA MET A 148 -23.35 -15.53 -8.03
C MET A 148 -23.57 -15.79 -6.54
N LEU A 149 -23.69 -14.73 -5.73
CA LEU A 149 -24.05 -14.81 -4.32
C LEU A 149 -25.56 -14.97 -4.09
N ASP A 150 -26.35 -14.91 -5.18
CA ASP A 150 -27.83 -14.97 -5.16
C ASP A 150 -28.40 -13.89 -4.21
N ILE A 151 -28.01 -12.62 -4.43
CA ILE A 151 -28.47 -11.45 -3.67
C ILE A 151 -28.94 -10.34 -4.60
N ASN A 152 -30.01 -9.64 -4.18
CA ASN A 152 -30.48 -8.44 -4.87
C ASN A 152 -30.89 -7.35 -3.86
N PRO A 153 -29.92 -6.82 -3.09
CA PRO A 153 -30.22 -5.91 -2.00
C PRO A 153 -30.46 -4.47 -2.46
N LYS A 154 -31.09 -3.69 -1.59
CA LYS A 154 -31.03 -2.24 -1.61
C LYS A 154 -29.70 -1.81 -0.98
N PHE A 155 -28.80 -1.20 -1.76
CA PHE A 155 -27.51 -0.76 -1.25
C PHE A 155 -27.59 0.59 -0.55
N ILE A 156 -27.05 0.66 0.68
CA ILE A 156 -26.59 1.92 1.27
C ILE A 156 -25.10 2.05 0.88
N LEU A 157 -24.83 2.86 -0.14
CA LEU A 157 -23.49 2.94 -0.73
C LEU A 157 -22.63 3.96 0.01
N MET A 158 -21.56 3.49 0.62
CA MET A 158 -20.57 4.32 1.32
C MET A 158 -19.60 4.95 0.31
N THR A 159 -19.94 6.14 -0.20
CA THR A 159 -19.12 6.83 -1.21
C THR A 159 -19.34 8.34 -1.19
N ASN A 160 -18.27 9.07 -1.57
CA ASN A 160 -18.30 10.51 -1.82
C ASN A 160 -18.26 10.83 -3.32
N ASN A 161 -18.15 9.77 -4.18
CA ASN A 161 -18.00 9.92 -5.62
C ASN A 161 -19.34 9.67 -6.34
N PRO A 162 -19.93 10.69 -7.00
CA PRO A 162 -21.18 10.54 -7.76
C PRO A 162 -21.07 9.56 -8.92
N ASP A 163 -19.89 9.45 -9.56
CA ASP A 163 -19.70 8.51 -10.68
C ASP A 163 -19.89 7.05 -10.27
N LYS A 164 -19.50 6.69 -9.04
CA LYS A 164 -19.75 5.35 -8.50
C LYS A 164 -21.24 5.06 -8.33
N ILE A 165 -22.01 6.06 -7.90
CA ILE A 165 -23.47 5.94 -7.74
C ILE A 165 -24.11 5.73 -9.12
N ASN A 166 -23.75 6.57 -10.09
CA ASN A 166 -24.29 6.51 -11.44
C ASN A 166 -23.91 5.20 -12.14
N GLY A 167 -22.63 4.78 -12.03
CA GLY A 167 -22.16 3.53 -12.62
C GLY A 167 -22.92 2.30 -12.10
N LEU A 168 -23.19 2.22 -10.80
CA LEU A 168 -23.95 1.10 -10.25
C LEU A 168 -25.43 1.14 -10.68
N LYS A 169 -26.05 2.32 -10.73
CA LYS A 169 -27.43 2.48 -11.21
C LYS A 169 -27.57 2.07 -12.68
N GLN A 170 -26.59 2.43 -13.53
CA GLN A 170 -26.56 2.04 -14.96
C GLN A 170 -26.45 0.50 -15.13
N LEU A 171 -25.83 -0.21 -14.17
CA LEU A 171 -25.78 -1.67 -14.14
C LEU A 171 -27.07 -2.32 -13.65
N GLY A 172 -28.08 -1.52 -13.27
CA GLY A 172 -29.37 -1.98 -12.74
C GLY A 172 -29.32 -2.37 -11.26
N LEU A 173 -28.28 -1.95 -10.52
CA LEU A 173 -28.17 -2.19 -9.09
C LEU A 173 -28.94 -1.13 -8.30
N ASN A 174 -29.66 -1.57 -7.26
CA ASN A 174 -30.50 -0.69 -6.46
C ASN A 174 -29.68 0.11 -5.42
N VAL A 175 -29.19 1.28 -5.79
CA VAL A 175 -28.58 2.22 -4.85
C VAL A 175 -29.67 3.05 -4.19
N PHE A 176 -30.14 2.59 -3.02
CA PHE A 176 -31.24 3.16 -2.25
C PHE A 176 -30.83 4.46 -1.54
N ASN A 177 -29.65 4.45 -0.90
CA ASN A 177 -29.13 5.62 -0.17
C ASN A 177 -27.61 5.67 -0.25
N THR A 178 -27.04 6.80 0.14
CA THR A 178 -25.58 7.00 0.19
C THR A 178 -25.14 7.53 1.55
N GLU A 179 -24.01 7.05 2.04
CA GLU A 179 -23.34 7.57 3.22
C GLU A 179 -21.88 7.91 2.93
N THR A 180 -21.36 8.94 3.56
CA THR A 180 -19.96 9.34 3.37
C THR A 180 -19.03 8.63 4.36
N ILE A 181 -17.79 8.39 3.92
CA ILE A 181 -16.66 8.05 4.80
C ILE A 181 -15.62 9.13 4.57
N GLU A 182 -15.49 10.04 5.51
CA GLU A 182 -14.60 11.20 5.41
C GLU A 182 -13.71 11.30 6.64
N TYR A 183 -12.48 11.70 6.39
CA TYR A 183 -11.49 12.01 7.41
C TYR A 183 -11.02 13.45 7.25
N ILE A 184 -10.54 14.04 8.35
CA ILE A 184 -9.92 15.36 8.32
C ILE A 184 -8.66 15.26 7.46
N PRO A 185 -8.51 16.11 6.43
CA PRO A 185 -7.33 16.11 5.59
C PRO A 185 -6.06 16.37 6.42
N ASN A 186 -4.96 15.78 6.00
CA ASN A 186 -3.64 16.20 6.47
C ASN A 186 -3.02 17.18 5.46
N MET A 187 -1.89 17.80 5.80
CA MET A 187 -1.24 18.78 4.93
C MET A 187 -0.78 18.21 3.58
N PHE A 188 -0.48 16.90 3.50
CA PHE A 188 0.03 16.26 2.28
C PHE A 188 -1.10 15.84 1.33
N ASN A 189 -2.27 15.43 1.84
CA ASN A 189 -3.37 14.97 1.01
C ASN A 189 -4.42 16.05 0.71
N ARG A 190 -4.35 17.21 1.36
CA ARG A 190 -5.34 18.28 1.22
C ARG A 190 -5.51 18.74 -0.23
N ARG A 191 -4.42 19.00 -0.96
CA ARG A 191 -4.47 19.40 -2.37
C ARG A 191 -5.11 18.33 -3.25
N TYR A 192 -4.76 17.06 -3.02
CA TYR A 192 -5.37 15.93 -3.72
C TYR A 192 -6.87 15.84 -3.45
N LEU A 193 -7.31 16.05 -2.21
CA LEU A 193 -8.72 16.06 -1.85
C LEU A 193 -9.45 17.28 -2.41
N MET A 194 -8.81 18.46 -2.48
CA MET A 194 -9.36 19.63 -3.18
C MET A 194 -9.55 19.35 -4.68
N SER A 195 -8.61 18.69 -5.32
CA SER A 195 -8.75 18.27 -6.72
C SER A 195 -9.94 17.33 -6.92
N LYS A 196 -10.17 16.37 -6.00
CA LYS A 196 -11.36 15.52 -6.01
C LYS A 196 -12.65 16.33 -5.83
N GLN A 197 -12.69 17.29 -4.92
CA GLN A 197 -13.86 18.14 -4.71
C GLN A 197 -14.20 18.95 -5.99
N LYS A 198 -13.19 19.54 -6.64
CA LYS A 198 -13.38 20.23 -7.93
C LYS A 198 -13.92 19.30 -9.03
N SER A 199 -13.65 18.00 -8.95
CA SER A 199 -14.19 16.99 -9.87
C SER A 199 -15.52 16.37 -9.42
N GLY A 200 -16.24 17.02 -8.48
CA GLY A 200 -17.61 16.67 -8.09
C GLY A 200 -17.72 15.77 -6.85
N HIS A 201 -16.62 15.39 -6.19
CA HIS A 201 -16.71 14.61 -4.94
C HIS A 201 -17.27 15.46 -3.79
N LYS A 202 -18.18 14.88 -3.01
CA LYS A 202 -18.75 15.55 -1.82
C LYS A 202 -17.81 15.39 -0.62
N LEU A 203 -17.12 16.45 -0.23
CA LEU A 203 -16.15 16.45 0.88
C LEU A 203 -16.47 17.59 1.85
N SER A 204 -17.13 17.27 2.97
CA SER A 204 -17.58 18.26 3.96
C SER A 204 -16.46 18.69 4.90
N LYS A 205 -15.50 17.81 5.20
CA LYS A 205 -14.42 18.04 6.15
C LYS A 205 -13.19 18.74 5.57
N LEU A 206 -13.20 19.05 4.28
CA LEU A 206 -12.04 19.62 3.59
C LEU A 206 -11.64 21.01 4.14
N ASN A 207 -12.61 21.78 4.65
CA ASN A 207 -12.40 23.11 5.19
C ASN A 207 -12.12 23.12 6.71
N THR A 208 -12.03 21.96 7.36
CA THR A 208 -11.63 21.89 8.75
C THR A 208 -10.21 22.45 8.90
N LEU A 209 -10.04 23.45 9.77
CA LEU A 209 -8.74 24.07 10.02
C LEU A 209 -7.74 23.03 10.54
N ILE A 210 -6.68 22.87 9.80
CA ILE A 210 -5.48 22.16 10.25
C ILE A 210 -4.49 23.25 10.62
N GLU A 211 -3.92 23.16 11.81
CA GLU A 211 -2.79 24.02 12.18
C GLU A 211 -1.72 23.91 11.07
N ASN A 212 -1.38 25.05 10.47
CA ASN A 212 -0.43 25.12 9.37
C ASN A 212 0.99 24.97 9.93
N TYR A 213 1.42 23.72 10.12
CA TYR A 213 2.84 23.45 10.23
C TYR A 213 3.41 23.31 8.81
N GLU A 214 4.15 24.31 8.34
CA GLU A 214 4.92 24.21 7.11
C GLU A 214 6.09 23.25 7.31
N ILE A 215 5.83 21.97 7.09
CA ILE A 215 6.93 21.01 6.89
C ILE A 215 7.35 21.13 5.45
N LYS A 216 8.38 21.97 5.20
CA LYS A 216 8.97 22.08 3.88
C LYS A 216 9.54 20.72 3.47
N SER A 217 9.19 20.27 2.28
CA SER A 217 9.83 19.11 1.68
C SER A 217 11.30 19.42 1.42
N ASN A 218 12.20 18.62 1.96
CA ASN A 218 13.67 18.79 1.75
C ASN A 218 14.14 18.17 0.43
N TYR A 219 13.22 17.79 -0.47
CA TYR A 219 13.60 17.26 -1.77
C TYR A 219 13.39 18.32 -2.86
N LYS A 220 14.30 18.28 -3.85
CA LYS A 220 14.15 19.02 -5.10
C LYS A 220 13.87 18.01 -6.21
N CYS A 221 12.74 18.15 -6.88
CA CYS A 221 12.44 17.37 -8.07
C CYS A 221 13.38 17.86 -9.20
N LYS A 222 14.14 16.93 -9.76
CA LYS A 222 14.87 17.15 -11.01
C LYS A 222 13.98 16.70 -12.16
N PRO A 223 14.14 17.23 -13.39
CA PRO A 223 13.48 16.71 -14.56
C PRO A 223 13.67 15.18 -14.63
N PHE A 224 12.60 14.49 -15.00
CA PHE A 224 12.65 13.03 -15.11
C PHE A 224 13.36 12.66 -16.41
N GLU A 225 14.48 11.96 -16.25
CA GLU A 225 15.17 11.30 -17.35
C GLU A 225 15.03 9.78 -17.13
N PRO A 226 14.43 9.04 -18.08
CA PRO A 226 14.37 7.58 -17.97
C PRO A 226 15.77 7.01 -17.85
N TYR A 227 16.01 6.20 -16.83
CA TYR A 227 17.29 5.52 -16.69
C TYR A 227 17.34 4.33 -17.65
N HIS A 228 18.29 4.32 -18.58
CA HIS A 228 18.53 3.21 -19.48
C HIS A 228 19.44 2.17 -18.79
N LEU A 229 18.86 1.03 -18.46
CA LEU A 229 19.58 -0.11 -17.90
C LEU A 229 20.44 -0.74 -19.00
N LYS A 230 21.76 -0.59 -18.94
CA LYS A 230 22.68 -1.00 -20.00
C LYS A 230 22.74 -2.53 -20.20
N ASN A 231 22.68 -3.28 -19.09
CA ASN A 231 22.84 -4.73 -19.09
C ASN A 231 21.57 -5.50 -18.68
N CYS A 232 20.44 -4.81 -18.57
CA CYS A 232 19.17 -5.42 -18.19
C CYS A 232 18.02 -4.80 -18.98
N THR A 233 17.67 -5.43 -20.09
CA THR A 233 16.55 -5.00 -20.95
C THR A 233 15.18 -5.37 -20.39
N ARG A 234 15.13 -6.12 -19.28
CA ARG A 234 13.90 -6.60 -18.66
C ARG A 234 13.09 -5.49 -18.02
N TYR A 235 13.75 -4.49 -17.45
CA TYR A 235 13.08 -3.44 -16.68
C TYR A 235 13.13 -2.11 -17.42
N ILE A 236 11.98 -1.45 -17.53
CA ILE A 236 11.85 -0.10 -18.10
C ILE A 236 11.57 0.87 -16.97
N HIS A 237 12.43 1.86 -16.76
CA HIS A 237 12.22 2.91 -15.77
C HIS A 237 11.14 3.89 -16.25
N VAL A 238 10.02 3.96 -15.52
CA VAL A 238 8.80 4.64 -15.97
C VAL A 238 8.60 5.98 -15.29
N SER A 239 8.94 6.08 -14.00
CA SER A 239 8.73 7.30 -13.22
C SER A 239 9.56 7.31 -11.93
N SER A 240 9.83 8.53 -11.43
CA SER A 240 10.40 8.77 -10.10
C SER A 240 9.71 9.94 -9.43
N TYR A 241 9.29 9.77 -8.18
CA TYR A 241 8.72 10.84 -7.36
C TYR A 241 8.94 10.55 -5.87
N TYR A 242 8.52 11.43 -4.98
CA TYR A 242 8.71 11.27 -3.55
C TYR A 242 7.40 10.98 -2.83
N LEU A 243 7.44 10.07 -1.85
CA LEU A 243 6.32 9.73 -0.98
C LEU A 243 6.58 10.17 0.46
N PRO A 244 5.63 10.91 1.08
CA PRO A 244 5.68 11.23 2.49
C PRO A 244 5.15 10.03 3.31
N ILE A 245 6.06 9.15 3.76
CA ILE A 245 5.70 7.96 4.53
C ILE A 245 5.51 8.34 5.99
N ARG A 246 4.45 7.83 6.63
CA ARG A 246 4.13 8.08 8.04
C ARG A 246 5.16 7.45 8.96
N PRO A 247 5.45 8.10 10.11
CA PRO A 247 6.12 7.42 11.21
C PRO A 247 5.28 6.22 11.67
N ILE A 248 5.97 5.16 12.09
CA ILE A 248 5.33 3.88 12.38
C ILE A 248 5.49 3.53 13.86
N ASP A 249 4.41 2.99 14.47
CA ASP A 249 4.36 2.46 15.84
C ASP A 249 4.62 3.47 16.96
N ASN A 250 4.15 4.71 16.80
CA ASN A 250 4.32 5.77 17.81
C ASN A 250 5.80 6.12 18.11
N LYS A 251 6.72 5.59 17.33
CA LYS A 251 8.14 5.94 17.38
C LYS A 251 8.42 7.01 16.34
N ILE A 252 8.99 8.10 16.77
CA ILE A 252 9.31 9.24 15.91
C ILE A 252 10.80 9.49 15.99
N ILE A 253 11.40 9.66 14.82
CA ILE A 253 12.80 10.03 14.70
C ILE A 253 12.87 11.50 14.37
N LEU A 254 13.53 12.25 15.26
CA LEU A 254 13.72 13.69 15.17
C LEU A 254 15.20 13.99 14.92
N THR A 255 15.48 15.13 14.30
CA THR A 255 16.79 15.75 14.44
C THR A 255 16.92 16.34 15.85
N LYS A 256 18.16 16.62 16.29
CA LYS A 256 18.37 17.26 17.59
C LYS A 256 17.61 18.58 17.69
N THR A 257 17.66 19.41 16.66
CA THR A 257 16.93 20.69 16.60
C THR A 257 15.40 20.50 16.72
N GLN A 258 14.83 19.48 16.06
CA GLN A 258 13.41 19.18 16.17
C GLN A 258 13.03 18.68 17.57
N TYR A 259 13.91 17.95 18.21
CA TYR A 259 13.71 17.50 19.58
C TYR A 259 13.79 18.68 20.56
N ASP A 260 14.78 19.59 20.42
CA ASP A 260 14.92 20.77 21.24
C ASP A 260 13.68 21.69 21.12
N ASP A 261 13.15 21.88 19.91
CA ASP A 261 11.89 22.61 19.67
C ASP A 261 10.69 21.93 20.37
N PHE A 262 10.60 20.59 20.26
CA PHE A 262 9.58 19.83 20.97
C PHE A 262 9.69 19.99 22.49
N ILE A 263 10.89 19.85 23.07
CA ILE A 263 11.12 19.99 24.52
C ILE A 263 10.79 21.41 25.00
N SER A 264 11.17 22.42 24.24
CA SER A 264 10.80 23.82 24.54
C SER A 264 9.29 24.01 24.64
N LYS A 265 8.52 23.40 23.74
CA LYS A 265 7.05 23.47 23.73
C LYS A 265 6.40 22.54 24.76
N TYR A 266 7.04 21.42 25.07
CA TYR A 266 6.56 20.46 26.06
C TYR A 266 6.77 20.95 27.50
N GLY A 267 7.83 21.71 27.72
CA GLY A 267 8.15 22.36 28.99
C GLY A 267 8.81 21.46 30.04
N LYS A 268 9.23 20.24 29.66
CA LYS A 268 9.99 19.30 30.51
C LYS A 268 10.72 18.29 29.64
N GLU A 269 11.74 17.65 30.20
CA GLU A 269 12.46 16.56 29.53
C GLU A 269 11.53 15.41 29.13
N TYR A 270 11.83 14.78 28.01
CA TYR A 270 11.13 13.63 27.49
C TYR A 270 12.10 12.50 27.16
N PRO A 271 11.82 11.24 27.56
CA PRO A 271 12.74 10.14 27.32
C PRO A 271 13.02 9.94 25.82
N TYR A 272 14.26 9.76 25.48
CA TYR A 272 14.72 9.52 24.11
C TYR A 272 15.84 8.50 24.05
N ILE A 273 16.11 8.00 22.84
CA ILE A 273 17.24 7.14 22.52
C ILE A 273 18.03 7.82 21.40
N ASP A 274 19.32 8.03 21.62
CA ASP A 274 20.23 8.47 20.56
C ASP A 274 20.40 7.36 19.53
N ILE A 275 20.30 7.74 18.26
CA ILE A 275 20.50 6.83 17.13
C ILE A 275 21.51 7.45 16.16
N PRO A 276 22.11 6.64 15.24
CA PRO A 276 23.10 7.12 14.31
C PRO A 276 22.69 8.39 13.53
N ASN A 277 23.70 9.15 13.07
CA ASN A 277 23.52 10.39 12.31
C ASN A 277 22.88 11.56 13.08
N ASN A 278 23.20 11.72 14.35
CA ASN A 278 22.71 12.83 15.20
C ASN A 278 21.18 12.92 15.26
N LYS A 279 20.52 11.77 15.28
CA LYS A 279 19.07 11.66 15.38
C LYS A 279 18.66 11.12 16.73
N ILE A 280 17.44 11.44 17.12
CA ILE A 280 16.81 11.08 18.38
C ILE A 280 15.53 10.31 18.09
N LEU A 281 15.39 9.15 18.72
CA LEU A 281 14.17 8.35 18.69
C LEU A 281 13.36 8.61 19.96
N ILE A 282 12.12 9.04 19.82
CA ILE A 282 11.16 9.18 20.93
C ILE A 282 9.96 8.24 20.72
N GLN A 283 9.42 7.75 21.83
CA GLN A 283 8.18 6.97 21.85
C GLN A 283 7.05 7.89 22.30
N ILE A 284 6.14 8.29 21.39
CA ILE A 284 5.03 9.15 21.75
C ILE A 284 3.82 8.35 22.25
N ASN A 285 3.20 8.82 23.30
CA ASN A 285 1.94 8.28 23.84
C ASN A 285 0.71 9.04 23.28
N ASN A 286 -0.49 8.62 23.67
CA ASN A 286 -1.72 9.24 23.19
C ASN A 286 -1.90 10.70 23.67
N GLU A 287 -1.39 11.05 24.85
CA GLU A 287 -1.38 12.40 25.37
C GLU A 287 -0.53 13.33 24.51
N ILE A 288 0.72 12.91 24.23
CA ILE A 288 1.62 13.67 23.34
C ILE A 288 1.02 13.84 21.95
N LYS A 289 0.41 12.80 21.40
CA LYS A 289 -0.27 12.90 20.09
C LYS A 289 -1.40 13.92 20.09
N LYS A 290 -2.16 13.99 21.17
CA LYS A 290 -3.27 14.93 21.30
C LYS A 290 -2.76 16.36 21.48
N LYS A 291 -1.70 16.56 22.27
CA LYS A 291 -1.11 17.88 22.56
C LYS A 291 -0.23 18.39 21.40
N PHE A 292 0.47 17.48 20.71
CA PHE A 292 1.39 17.77 19.60
C PHE A 292 1.07 16.91 18.38
N PRO A 293 -0.06 17.11 17.72
CA PRO A 293 -0.50 16.28 16.59
C PRO A 293 0.49 16.30 15.42
N TYR A 294 1.25 17.39 15.25
CA TYR A 294 2.27 17.51 14.21
C TYR A 294 3.37 16.46 14.31
N LEU A 295 3.72 15.97 15.50
CA LEU A 295 4.72 14.92 15.66
C LEU A 295 4.31 13.62 14.98
N SER A 296 3.00 13.31 14.98
CA SER A 296 2.45 12.15 14.28
C SER A 296 2.39 12.33 12.76
N SER A 297 2.56 13.57 12.29
CA SER A 297 2.47 13.94 10.88
C SER A 297 3.83 14.19 10.23
N ILE A 298 4.94 14.09 10.98
CA ILE A 298 6.29 14.23 10.41
C ILE A 298 6.47 13.15 9.34
N PRO A 299 6.72 13.52 8.08
CA PRO A 299 6.93 12.54 7.02
C PRO A 299 8.39 12.14 6.91
N TYR A 300 8.60 10.92 6.49
CA TYR A 300 9.88 10.49 5.95
C TYR A 300 9.75 10.40 4.43
N TRP A 301 10.53 11.18 3.72
CA TRP A 301 10.46 11.26 2.27
C TRP A 301 11.28 10.15 1.62
N PHE A 302 10.57 9.18 1.05
CA PHE A 302 11.17 8.13 0.24
C PHE A 302 11.04 8.48 -1.24
N LYS A 303 12.13 8.40 -1.99
CA LYS A 303 12.08 8.43 -3.44
C LYS A 303 11.57 7.07 -3.92
N ILE A 304 10.46 7.06 -4.64
CA ILE A 304 9.93 5.86 -5.26
C ILE A 304 10.26 5.89 -6.76
N ASN A 305 10.83 4.80 -7.24
CA ASN A 305 11.13 4.59 -8.65
C ASN A 305 10.27 3.42 -9.13
N CYS A 306 9.48 3.66 -10.15
CA CYS A 306 8.62 2.65 -10.75
C CYS A 306 9.28 2.07 -12.00
N PHE A 307 9.36 0.76 -12.06
CA PHE A 307 9.85 0.02 -13.21
C PHE A 307 8.75 -0.89 -13.73
N PHE A 308 8.64 -1.00 -15.04
CA PHE A 308 7.83 -2.02 -15.68
C PHE A 308 8.71 -3.24 -15.99
N ASP A 309 8.31 -4.40 -15.50
CA ASP A 309 8.95 -5.69 -15.78
C ASP A 309 8.28 -6.33 -16.99
N VAL A 310 8.95 -6.30 -18.14
CA VAL A 310 8.42 -6.84 -19.40
C VAL A 310 8.27 -8.36 -19.39
N ALA A 311 8.99 -9.06 -18.50
CA ALA A 311 8.93 -10.52 -18.42
C ALA A 311 7.68 -11.01 -17.65
N THR A 312 7.27 -10.29 -16.63
CA THR A 312 6.12 -10.67 -15.79
C THR A 312 4.87 -9.83 -16.05
N ASN A 313 4.99 -8.76 -16.85
CA ASN A 313 3.95 -7.75 -17.09
C ASN A 313 3.45 -7.10 -15.78
N ASN A 314 4.35 -6.93 -14.82
CA ASN A 314 4.05 -6.34 -13.51
C ASN A 314 4.91 -5.10 -13.26
N ASP A 315 4.48 -4.31 -12.25
CA ASP A 315 5.25 -3.19 -11.74
C ASP A 315 6.25 -3.67 -10.68
N VAL A 316 7.45 -3.10 -10.67
CA VAL A 316 8.44 -3.25 -9.60
C VAL A 316 8.76 -1.87 -9.04
N LEU A 317 8.71 -1.74 -7.72
CA LEU A 317 8.93 -0.47 -7.03
C LEU A 317 10.22 -0.52 -6.23
N ILE A 318 11.11 0.44 -6.48
CA ILE A 318 12.32 0.65 -5.69
C ILE A 318 12.13 1.94 -4.87
N LEU A 319 12.02 1.78 -3.56
CA LEU A 319 11.96 2.90 -2.62
C LEU A 319 13.37 3.16 -2.09
N GLU A 320 13.83 4.39 -2.20
CA GLU A 320 15.13 4.84 -1.69
C GLU A 320 14.97 5.86 -0.58
N TYR A 321 15.79 5.75 0.45
CA TYR A 321 15.91 6.74 1.52
C TYR A 321 17.39 7.05 1.79
N GLY A 322 17.75 8.34 1.82
CA GLY A 322 19.12 8.77 2.06
C GLY A 322 20.09 8.44 0.93
N ASN A 323 21.38 8.32 1.26
CA ASN A 323 22.41 7.96 0.28
C ASN A 323 22.53 6.44 0.13
N THR A 324 22.01 5.90 -0.96
CA THR A 324 21.93 4.45 -1.22
C THR A 324 23.17 3.86 -1.93
N LYS A 325 24.23 4.66 -2.15
CA LYS A 325 25.43 4.21 -2.89
C LYS A 325 26.46 3.47 -2.02
N GLU A 326 26.57 3.79 -0.74
CA GLU A 326 27.66 3.28 0.11
C GLU A 326 27.31 1.94 0.78
N ASN A 327 26.48 1.97 1.80
CA ASN A 327 26.08 0.79 2.59
C ASN A 327 24.62 0.86 3.04
N PRO A 328 23.64 0.89 2.12
CA PRO A 328 22.24 0.97 2.49
C PRO A 328 21.74 -0.33 3.13
N ILE A 329 20.75 -0.19 3.99
CA ILE A 329 19.91 -1.31 4.38
C ILE A 329 19.02 -1.70 3.19
N VAL A 330 19.03 -2.97 2.80
CA VAL A 330 18.24 -3.48 1.67
C VAL A 330 17.20 -4.49 2.14
N ARG A 331 15.95 -4.27 1.75
CA ARG A 331 14.84 -5.21 1.94
C ARG A 331 14.21 -5.57 0.61
N ILE A 332 14.18 -6.85 0.28
CA ILE A 332 13.31 -7.38 -0.77
C ILE A 332 11.97 -7.72 -0.10
N HIS A 333 10.90 -7.05 -0.52
CA HIS A 333 9.57 -7.17 0.08
C HIS A 333 8.55 -7.65 -0.97
N SER A 334 8.08 -8.88 -0.79
CA SER A 334 6.94 -9.40 -1.53
C SER A 334 5.66 -8.91 -0.87
N GLU A 335 4.82 -8.24 -1.63
CA GLU A 335 3.53 -7.79 -1.12
C GLU A 335 2.58 -8.96 -0.90
N SER A 336 1.75 -8.86 0.11
CA SER A 336 0.60 -9.74 0.31
C SER A 336 -0.67 -8.89 0.38
N LEU A 337 -1.56 -9.09 -0.58
CA LEU A 337 -2.78 -8.32 -0.73
C LEU A 337 -3.66 -8.29 0.53
N LEU A 338 -3.76 -9.42 1.24
CA LEU A 338 -4.54 -9.47 2.47
C LEU A 338 -3.99 -8.56 3.58
N ASN A 339 -2.69 -8.24 3.58
CA ASN A 339 -2.13 -7.34 4.60
C ASN A 339 -2.55 -5.87 4.42
N ARG A 340 -3.21 -5.52 3.33
CA ARG A 340 -3.86 -4.22 3.16
C ARG A 340 -5.07 -4.07 4.07
N PHE A 341 -5.71 -5.18 4.44
CA PHE A 341 -6.88 -5.21 5.32
C PHE A 341 -6.49 -5.05 6.80
N PRO A 342 -7.44 -4.67 7.67
CA PRO A 342 -7.20 -4.50 9.11
C PRO A 342 -7.20 -5.84 9.87
N LEU A 343 -6.36 -6.78 9.46
CA LEU A 343 -6.26 -8.11 10.08
C LEU A 343 -5.77 -8.03 11.52
N VAL A 344 -6.20 -8.98 12.37
CA VAL A 344 -5.67 -9.16 13.73
C VAL A 344 -4.20 -9.59 13.66
N GLN A 345 -3.89 -10.59 12.82
CA GLN A 345 -2.51 -11.01 12.56
C GLN A 345 -1.93 -10.25 11.36
N GLN A 346 -0.91 -9.44 11.59
CA GLN A 346 -0.34 -8.53 10.59
C GLN A 346 1.18 -8.71 10.42
N ASP A 347 1.68 -9.93 10.40
CA ASP A 347 3.13 -10.21 10.42
C ASP A 347 3.91 -9.55 9.28
N ASN A 348 3.43 -9.62 8.05
CA ASN A 348 4.10 -8.96 6.93
C ASN A 348 4.08 -7.43 7.04
N LYS A 349 2.98 -6.86 7.52
CA LYS A 349 2.86 -5.43 7.78
C LYS A 349 3.82 -4.98 8.88
N LYS A 350 3.96 -5.78 9.94
CA LYS A 350 4.94 -5.55 11.00
C LYS A 350 6.38 -5.61 10.47
N LYS A 351 6.70 -6.59 9.60
CA LYS A 351 8.02 -6.70 8.95
C LYS A 351 8.33 -5.49 8.06
N TYR A 352 7.35 -5.03 7.28
CA TYR A 352 7.48 -3.79 6.49
C TYR A 352 7.79 -2.59 7.39
N LYS A 353 7.01 -2.43 8.46
CA LYS A 353 7.19 -1.36 9.44
C LYS A 353 8.58 -1.38 10.09
N GLN A 354 9.05 -2.54 10.52
CA GLN A 354 10.40 -2.71 11.07
C GLN A 354 11.48 -2.32 10.05
N SER A 355 11.30 -2.71 8.79
CA SER A 355 12.22 -2.33 7.71
C SER A 355 12.32 -0.81 7.55
N ILE A 356 11.18 -0.13 7.52
CA ILE A 356 11.12 1.34 7.44
C ILE A 356 11.84 1.97 8.64
N ASN A 357 11.57 1.52 9.87
CA ASN A 357 12.20 2.06 11.08
C ASN A 357 13.72 1.87 11.07
N LEU A 358 14.20 0.68 10.67
CA LEU A 358 15.63 0.39 10.57
C LEU A 358 16.32 1.26 9.51
N ILE A 359 15.68 1.41 8.34
CA ILE A 359 16.21 2.25 7.25
C ILE A 359 16.30 3.72 7.69
N ILE A 360 15.25 4.25 8.32
CA ILE A 360 15.25 5.64 8.80
C ILE A 360 16.29 5.83 9.89
N GLY A 361 16.40 4.89 10.84
CA GLY A 361 17.42 4.92 11.90
C GLY A 361 18.83 4.84 11.36
N HIS A 362 19.11 3.98 10.38
CA HIS A 362 20.39 3.88 9.70
C HIS A 362 20.71 5.13 8.85
N GLY A 363 19.67 5.80 8.34
CA GLY A 363 19.80 6.99 7.49
C GLY A 363 19.90 6.70 6.01
N SER A 364 19.94 5.43 5.61
CA SER A 364 20.05 5.01 4.20
C SER A 364 19.44 3.63 4.00
N GLY A 365 18.66 3.46 2.95
CA GLY A 365 18.13 2.14 2.61
C GLY A 365 17.29 2.07 1.35
N ILE A 366 17.04 0.83 0.95
CA ILE A 366 16.32 0.44 -0.25
C ILE A 366 15.25 -0.59 0.13
N ILE A 367 14.03 -0.36 -0.32
CA ILE A 367 12.99 -1.41 -0.32
C ILE A 367 12.62 -1.70 -1.77
N ALA A 368 12.90 -2.91 -2.22
CA ALA A 368 12.37 -3.42 -3.48
C ALA A 368 11.03 -4.12 -3.20
N LEU A 369 9.94 -3.54 -3.70
CA LEU A 369 8.60 -4.07 -3.57
C LEU A 369 8.15 -4.67 -4.90
N PHE A 370 7.63 -5.89 -4.87
CA PHE A 370 7.04 -6.54 -6.02
C PHE A 370 5.76 -7.29 -5.63
N TYR A 371 4.90 -7.49 -6.63
CA TYR A 371 3.56 -8.06 -6.46
C TYR A 371 3.61 -9.57 -6.71
N GLU A 372 4.08 -10.33 -5.72
CA GLU A 372 4.18 -11.78 -5.81
C GLU A 372 3.50 -12.45 -4.62
N ASP A 373 2.16 -12.32 -4.57
CA ASP A 373 1.32 -13.03 -3.61
C ASP A 373 1.55 -14.55 -3.71
N GLY A 374 1.27 -15.25 -2.60
CA GLY A 374 1.44 -16.70 -2.58
C GLY A 374 2.87 -17.17 -2.83
N ARG A 375 3.87 -16.40 -2.42
CA ARG A 375 5.29 -16.66 -2.70
C ARG A 375 5.61 -16.77 -4.20
N GLY A 376 4.98 -15.92 -5.02
CA GLY A 376 5.17 -15.89 -6.47
C GLY A 376 4.17 -16.74 -7.26
N SER A 377 3.32 -17.52 -6.61
CA SER A 377 2.29 -18.32 -7.27
C SER A 377 1.02 -17.54 -7.65
N GLY A 378 0.94 -16.27 -7.21
CA GLY A 378 -0.19 -15.39 -7.44
C GLY A 378 -1.31 -15.50 -6.39
N PHE A 379 -2.15 -14.44 -6.32
CA PHE A 379 -3.18 -14.32 -5.29
C PHE A 379 -4.26 -15.42 -5.39
N GLY A 380 -4.69 -15.78 -6.59
CA GLY A 380 -5.68 -16.84 -6.79
C GLY A 380 -5.19 -18.20 -6.26
N SER A 381 -3.93 -18.56 -6.57
CA SER A 381 -3.30 -19.77 -6.06
C SER A 381 -3.15 -19.75 -4.54
N PHE A 382 -2.79 -18.60 -3.97
CA PHE A 382 -2.72 -18.42 -2.53
C PHE A 382 -4.06 -18.67 -1.84
N VAL A 383 -5.18 -18.17 -2.40
CA VAL A 383 -6.52 -18.38 -1.84
C VAL A 383 -6.92 -19.85 -1.91
N LEU A 384 -6.69 -20.50 -3.05
CA LEU A 384 -6.96 -21.93 -3.24
C LEU A 384 -6.18 -22.81 -2.25
N SER A 385 -4.91 -22.51 -2.01
CA SER A 385 -4.04 -23.28 -1.09
C SER A 385 -4.45 -23.16 0.38
N ARG A 386 -5.22 -22.14 0.75
CA ARG A 386 -5.75 -21.98 2.12
C ARG A 386 -6.87 -22.95 2.45
N ASN A 387 -7.61 -23.40 1.46
CA ASN A 387 -8.77 -24.30 1.62
C ASN A 387 -8.49 -25.73 1.19
N LYS A 388 -7.37 -25.98 0.51
CA LYS A 388 -6.99 -27.31 0.01
C LYS A 388 -5.53 -27.59 0.40
N GLU A 389 -5.22 -28.85 0.64
CA GLU A 389 -3.84 -29.26 0.88
C GLU A 389 -2.94 -28.88 -0.31
N THR A 390 -1.78 -28.34 -0.02
CA THR A 390 -0.86 -27.73 -0.98
C THR A 390 -0.34 -28.70 -2.07
N GLU A 391 -0.49 -30.00 -1.88
CA GLU A 391 -0.08 -31.05 -2.83
C GLU A 391 -0.81 -31.01 -4.18
N ILE A 392 -1.94 -30.30 -4.27
CA ILE A 392 -2.81 -30.34 -5.48
C ILE A 392 -2.45 -29.27 -6.50
N THR A 393 -1.65 -28.25 -6.17
CA THR A 393 -1.43 -27.12 -7.07
C THR A 393 -0.30 -27.33 -8.09
N GLY A 394 0.60 -28.28 -7.87
CA GLY A 394 1.78 -28.50 -8.73
C GLY A 394 2.74 -27.29 -8.82
N ILE A 395 2.59 -26.30 -7.94
CA ILE A 395 3.37 -25.06 -7.93
C ILE A 395 4.49 -25.18 -6.87
N GLU A 396 5.69 -24.73 -7.21
CA GLU A 396 6.81 -24.68 -6.28
C GLU A 396 6.48 -23.83 -5.04
N ASN A 397 7.06 -24.21 -3.90
CA ASN A 397 6.83 -23.55 -2.62
C ASN A 397 7.29 -22.07 -2.58
N ASP A 398 8.22 -21.65 -3.42
CA ASP A 398 8.70 -20.28 -3.54
C ASP A 398 9.16 -19.97 -4.98
N CYS A 399 8.30 -19.29 -5.71
CA CYS A 399 8.52 -18.89 -7.11
C CYS A 399 8.96 -17.43 -7.24
N ARG A 400 9.33 -16.75 -6.13
CA ARG A 400 9.69 -15.32 -6.17
C ARG A 400 10.99 -15.08 -6.90
N ASP A 401 11.00 -14.05 -7.75
CA ASP A 401 12.15 -13.71 -8.57
C ASP A 401 13.15 -12.78 -7.88
N TYR A 402 13.96 -13.35 -7.00
CA TYR A 402 15.06 -12.62 -6.37
C TYR A 402 16.18 -12.22 -7.35
N ARG A 403 16.33 -12.97 -8.45
CA ARG A 403 17.37 -12.72 -9.46
C ARG A 403 17.12 -11.41 -10.19
N GLY A 404 15.91 -11.20 -10.69
CA GLY A 404 15.55 -9.97 -11.38
C GLY A 404 15.76 -8.75 -10.51
N ILE A 405 15.33 -8.82 -9.25
CA ILE A 405 15.47 -7.72 -8.28
C ILE A 405 16.94 -7.40 -7.98
N SER A 406 17.78 -8.39 -7.77
CA SER A 406 19.21 -8.15 -7.51
C SER A 406 19.92 -7.48 -8.69
N HIS A 407 19.59 -7.90 -9.93
CA HIS A 407 20.06 -7.25 -11.14
C HIS A 407 19.58 -5.81 -11.26
N LEU A 408 18.30 -5.54 -10.97
CA LEU A 408 17.74 -4.19 -11.01
C LEU A 408 18.45 -3.27 -10.00
N ILE A 409 18.65 -3.73 -8.76
CA ILE A 409 19.39 -2.97 -7.74
C ILE A 409 20.83 -2.71 -8.18
N LYS A 410 21.51 -3.71 -8.77
CA LYS A 410 22.86 -3.56 -9.30
C LYS A 410 22.94 -2.51 -10.40
N GLU A 411 22.09 -2.60 -11.40
CA GLU A 411 22.12 -1.73 -12.58
C GLU A 411 21.68 -0.30 -12.25
N TYR A 412 20.60 -0.15 -11.46
CA TYR A 412 20.02 1.17 -11.20
C TYR A 412 20.71 1.92 -10.08
N ILE A 413 21.00 1.25 -8.94
CA ILE A 413 21.60 1.89 -7.76
C ILE A 413 23.09 1.64 -7.69
N ASN A 414 23.54 0.42 -7.91
CA ASN A 414 24.92 -0.05 -7.80
C ASN A 414 25.58 0.31 -6.44
N PRO A 415 25.02 -0.15 -5.31
CA PRO A 415 25.61 0.11 -4.01
C PRO A 415 26.98 -0.57 -3.87
N ARG A 416 27.91 0.06 -3.15
CA ARG A 416 29.24 -0.50 -2.88
C ARG A 416 29.17 -1.79 -2.06
N LYS A 417 28.34 -1.79 -1.03
CA LYS A 417 27.97 -2.94 -0.20
C LYS A 417 26.59 -2.71 0.39
N ILE A 418 25.98 -3.74 0.98
CA ILE A 418 24.64 -3.65 1.55
C ILE A 418 24.53 -4.32 2.92
N ILE A 419 23.55 -3.88 3.71
CA ILE A 419 23.06 -4.59 4.90
C ILE A 419 21.75 -5.25 4.52
N LEU A 420 21.68 -6.58 4.51
CA LEU A 420 20.49 -7.31 4.05
C LEU A 420 19.52 -7.59 5.19
N LEU A 421 18.26 -7.10 5.06
CA LEU A 421 17.16 -7.48 5.94
C LEU A 421 16.47 -8.74 5.43
N TYR A 422 16.28 -9.72 6.31
CA TYR A 422 15.59 -10.96 5.99
C TYR A 422 14.59 -11.38 7.09
N SER A 423 13.62 -12.20 6.74
CA SER A 423 12.57 -12.65 7.67
C SER A 423 12.44 -14.18 7.80
N CYS A 424 13.20 -14.94 7.01
CA CYS A 424 13.38 -16.38 7.14
C CYS A 424 14.70 -16.79 6.48
N ILE A 425 15.23 -17.94 6.87
CA ILE A 425 16.53 -18.46 6.37
C ILE A 425 16.48 -18.68 4.87
N THR A 426 15.41 -19.25 4.32
CA THR A 426 15.26 -19.48 2.89
C THR A 426 15.35 -18.18 2.10
N SER A 427 14.66 -17.10 2.52
CA SER A 427 14.74 -15.80 1.85
C SER A 427 16.12 -15.15 1.98
N GLN A 428 16.83 -15.39 3.08
CA GLN A 428 18.21 -14.94 3.25
C GLN A 428 19.14 -15.60 2.25
N GLU A 429 19.09 -16.93 2.15
CA GLU A 429 19.97 -17.71 1.25
C GLU A 429 19.70 -17.41 -0.22
N LEU A 430 18.43 -17.33 -0.61
CA LEU A 430 18.04 -16.96 -1.98
C LEU A 430 18.54 -15.57 -2.34
N SER A 431 18.31 -14.59 -1.48
CA SER A 431 18.78 -13.21 -1.70
C SER A 431 20.32 -13.14 -1.74
N ARG A 432 21.01 -13.79 -0.80
CA ARG A 432 22.47 -13.85 -0.73
C ARG A 432 23.07 -14.35 -2.06
N LYS A 433 22.63 -15.52 -2.51
CA LYS A 433 23.10 -16.14 -3.75
C LYS A 433 22.93 -15.23 -4.97
N GLN A 434 21.84 -14.45 -5.02
CA GLN A 434 21.59 -13.57 -6.17
C GLN A 434 22.38 -12.26 -6.09
N PHE A 435 22.57 -11.68 -4.90
CA PHE A 435 23.43 -10.49 -4.73
C PHE A 435 24.90 -10.80 -5.01
N GLU A 436 25.40 -11.96 -4.57
CA GLU A 436 26.75 -12.44 -4.89
C GLU A 436 26.99 -12.60 -6.41
N LYS A 437 26.00 -13.17 -7.13
CA LYS A 437 26.08 -13.32 -8.60
C LYS A 437 26.18 -12.00 -9.35
N VAL A 438 25.65 -10.92 -8.82
CA VAL A 438 25.74 -9.58 -9.42
C VAL A 438 26.84 -8.72 -8.80
N ASN A 439 27.77 -9.34 -8.06
CA ASN A 439 28.90 -8.66 -7.41
C ASN A 439 28.47 -7.50 -6.49
N ILE A 440 27.44 -7.73 -5.66
CA ILE A 440 27.09 -6.84 -4.55
C ILE A 440 27.53 -7.53 -3.25
N ASN A 441 28.46 -6.92 -2.53
CA ASN A 441 28.93 -7.43 -1.26
C ASN A 441 27.89 -7.20 -0.14
N ILE A 442 27.62 -8.23 0.68
CA ILE A 442 26.77 -8.13 1.86
C ILE A 442 27.64 -7.97 3.10
N ASP A 443 27.60 -6.78 3.70
CA ASP A 443 28.37 -6.41 4.88
C ASP A 443 27.80 -7.04 6.16
N LYS A 444 26.46 -7.08 6.27
CA LYS A 444 25.75 -7.56 7.47
C LYS A 444 24.37 -8.10 7.12
N TYR A 445 23.89 -9.04 7.95
CA TYR A 445 22.54 -9.56 7.90
C TYR A 445 21.77 -9.13 9.16
N ILE A 446 20.53 -8.66 8.99
CA ILE A 446 19.64 -8.31 10.10
C ILE A 446 18.33 -9.09 9.94
N TYR A 447 17.99 -9.87 10.99
CA TYR A 447 16.75 -10.61 11.05
C TYR A 447 15.59 -9.71 11.53
N ILE A 448 14.46 -9.74 10.80
CA ILE A 448 13.24 -8.99 11.12
C ILE A 448 12.02 -9.92 11.24
N GLY A 449 12.19 -11.07 11.84
CA GLY A 449 11.09 -12.04 12.06
C GLY A 449 10.52 -11.94 13.47
N TYR A 450 9.26 -12.32 13.63
CA TYR A 450 8.65 -12.66 14.90
C TYR A 450 8.81 -14.18 15.07
N GLY A 451 9.88 -14.62 15.70
CA GLY A 451 10.12 -16.02 16.00
C GLY A 451 10.87 -16.14 17.32
N LYS A 452 10.42 -17.04 18.17
CA LYS A 452 11.24 -17.55 19.27
C LYS A 452 12.39 -18.34 18.63
N ASN A 453 13.62 -18.14 19.10
CA ASN A 453 14.70 -19.05 18.75
C ASN A 453 14.32 -20.47 19.25
N LYS A 454 15.06 -21.50 18.83
CA LYS A 454 14.85 -22.88 19.30
C LYS A 454 14.80 -23.00 20.84
N ASN A 455 15.22 -21.98 21.58
CA ASN A 455 15.27 -21.88 23.03
C ASN A 455 14.20 -20.97 23.65
N GLY A 456 13.19 -20.53 22.88
CA GLY A 456 12.06 -19.76 23.41
C GLY A 456 12.29 -18.27 23.67
N ASN A 457 13.48 -17.71 23.42
CA ASN A 457 13.81 -16.31 23.66
C ASN A 457 13.52 -15.45 22.43
N ASN A 458 12.94 -14.26 22.64
CA ASN A 458 12.74 -13.25 21.57
C ASN A 458 14.09 -12.85 21.00
N ILE A 459 14.33 -13.13 19.72
CA ILE A 459 15.52 -12.65 19.03
C ILE A 459 15.24 -11.21 18.60
N ILE A 460 15.60 -10.27 19.47
CA ILE A 460 15.95 -8.90 19.08
C ILE A 460 17.47 -8.86 19.17
N LYS A 461 18.15 -8.98 18.07
CA LYS A 461 19.56 -8.60 17.95
C LYS A 461 19.70 -7.64 16.80
#